data_29f76606eda4d12e4aa1e95cd70c4d96
#
_entry.id   29f76606eda4d12e4aa1e95cd70c4d96
#
_cell.length_a   1.000
_cell.length_b   1.000
_cell.length_c   1.000
_cell.angle_alpha   90.00
_cell.angle_beta   90.00
_cell.angle_gamma   90.00
#
_symmetry.space_group_name_H-M   'P 1'
#
loop_
_entity.id
_entity.type
_entity.pdbx_description
1 polymer ?
#
loop_
_entity_poly.entity_id
_entity_poly.type
_entity_poly.pdbx_seq_one_letter_code
_entity_poly.pdbx_strand_id
1 'polypeptide(L)'
;MWSVTEPSWAAGTRLRLARQARGLSQQQLAGMAAVTRQAVSAVESGHSDPSLRVALALSRALGLTVEELFGPGDPADPVLAQPVAPVGGEGTRVALATVGDTFVALPLSADTLARAGFGPAGGLVVGQELHGDLIAVRPIAPPRPTLVVAGCDPALPLLETPLALLDPPVGFAWWPCGNGEALRLAAAGLIHVAGVHQSSDEAELPDGAEVVGFTSWREGLVIRPGTQITGLDDAVRQGLRLANREPGAQARKLLDRELGRLGLNPADLPGYDSQVAGHLQVAAAVAGRLADAGVSSEPAALAYGLNFIPLAEERFDLVLPAKHAASREVQGLLRVITSPWLLAQLASLPGYDLSRCGERSA
;
A
#
# COMPACT_ATOMS: atom_id res chain seq x y z
N MET A 1 25.95 2.32 -23.89
CA MET A 1 24.91 3.12 -24.53
C MET A 1 23.64 2.29 -24.48
N TRP A 2 22.85 2.41 -23.41
CA TRP A 2 21.64 1.61 -23.18
C TRP A 2 20.49 2.35 -23.83
N SER A 3 19.94 1.81 -24.91
CA SER A 3 18.67 2.25 -25.47
C SER A 3 17.56 1.81 -24.53
N VAL A 4 17.12 2.69 -23.66
CA VAL A 4 15.87 2.53 -22.94
C VAL A 4 14.77 2.84 -23.96
N THR A 5 14.17 1.82 -24.54
CA THR A 5 12.89 1.97 -25.24
C THR A 5 11.88 2.36 -24.18
N GLU A 6 11.39 3.61 -24.22
CA GLU A 6 10.27 4.03 -23.37
C GLU A 6 9.07 3.12 -23.63
N PRO A 7 8.37 2.67 -22.58
CA PRO A 7 7.17 1.85 -22.75
C PRO A 7 6.10 2.65 -23.50
N SER A 8 5.38 2.01 -24.40
CA SER A 8 4.31 2.59 -25.24
C SER A 8 3.21 3.34 -24.45
N TRP A 9 3.02 3.01 -23.17
CA TRP A 9 2.06 3.66 -22.29
C TRP A 9 2.38 5.14 -21.98
N ALA A 10 3.66 5.57 -22.01
CA ALA A 10 4.02 6.98 -21.76
C ALA A 10 3.43 7.91 -22.84
N ALA A 11 3.52 7.50 -24.09
CA ALA A 11 2.90 8.21 -25.21
C ALA A 11 1.37 8.20 -25.13
N GLY A 12 0.78 7.09 -24.76
CA GLY A 12 -0.67 6.94 -24.54
C GLY A 12 -1.18 7.89 -23.45
N THR A 13 -0.42 8.05 -22.37
CA THR A 13 -0.75 8.96 -21.27
C THR A 13 -0.72 10.42 -21.72
N ARG A 14 0.29 10.86 -22.48
CA ARG A 14 0.37 12.23 -23.01
C ARG A 14 -0.79 12.54 -23.96
N LEU A 15 -1.16 11.60 -24.84
CA LEU A 15 -2.33 11.73 -25.71
C LEU A 15 -3.61 11.94 -24.91
N ARG A 16 -3.82 11.13 -23.87
CA ARG A 16 -5.00 11.23 -22.99
C ARG A 16 -5.06 12.57 -22.28
N LEU A 17 -3.95 13.03 -21.68
CA LEU A 17 -3.85 14.33 -21.02
C LEU A 17 -4.14 15.49 -21.98
N ALA A 18 -3.55 15.47 -23.16
CA ALA A 18 -3.76 16.51 -24.17
C ALA A 18 -5.22 16.57 -24.66
N ARG A 19 -5.88 15.42 -24.79
CA ARG A 19 -7.32 15.34 -25.13
C ARG A 19 -8.17 15.90 -23.99
N GLN A 20 -7.93 15.48 -22.77
CA GLN A 20 -8.71 15.90 -21.59
C GLN A 20 -8.55 17.40 -21.32
N ALA A 21 -7.34 17.93 -21.44
CA ALA A 21 -7.08 19.38 -21.31
C ALA A 21 -7.90 20.24 -22.30
N ARG A 22 -8.40 19.63 -23.38
CA ARG A 22 -9.29 20.27 -24.37
C ARG A 22 -10.77 19.92 -24.16
N GLY A 23 -11.09 19.21 -23.08
CA GLY A 23 -12.47 18.79 -22.78
C GLY A 23 -13.06 17.77 -23.79
N LEU A 24 -12.21 17.07 -24.55
CA LEU A 24 -12.66 16.17 -25.61
C LEU A 24 -12.88 14.75 -25.08
N SER A 25 -13.99 14.11 -25.49
CA SER A 25 -14.15 12.65 -25.35
C SER A 25 -13.28 11.91 -26.39
N GLN A 26 -13.01 10.62 -26.17
CA GLN A 26 -12.33 9.78 -27.16
C GLN A 26 -13.04 9.76 -28.52
N GLN A 27 -14.38 9.80 -28.51
CA GLN A 27 -15.19 9.83 -29.73
C GLN A 27 -15.03 11.15 -30.49
N GLN A 28 -14.95 12.27 -29.79
CA GLN A 28 -14.76 13.59 -30.40
C GLN A 28 -13.36 13.71 -31.00
N LEU A 29 -12.32 13.29 -30.27
CA LEU A 29 -10.96 13.27 -30.80
C LEU A 29 -10.84 12.36 -32.03
N ALA A 30 -11.45 11.17 -31.99
CA ALA A 30 -11.49 10.24 -33.11
C ALA A 30 -12.12 10.85 -34.36
N GLY A 31 -13.24 11.57 -34.18
CA GLY A 31 -13.91 12.30 -35.26
C GLY A 31 -13.02 13.41 -35.84
N MET A 32 -12.39 14.22 -35.00
CA MET A 32 -11.48 15.30 -35.44
C MET A 32 -10.25 14.79 -36.19
N ALA A 33 -9.70 13.66 -35.74
CA ALA A 33 -8.54 13.03 -36.34
C ALA A 33 -8.86 12.08 -37.50
N ALA A 34 -10.14 11.88 -37.84
CA ALA A 34 -10.61 10.91 -38.84
C ALA A 34 -10.06 9.47 -38.60
N VAL A 35 -10.03 9.05 -37.34
CA VAL A 35 -9.65 7.70 -36.90
C VAL A 35 -10.79 7.03 -36.14
N THR A 36 -10.69 5.76 -35.82
CA THR A 36 -11.73 5.09 -35.00
C THR A 36 -11.55 5.41 -33.51
N ARG A 37 -12.65 5.41 -32.75
CA ARG A 37 -12.58 5.51 -31.28
C ARG A 37 -11.70 4.41 -30.66
N GLN A 38 -11.78 3.18 -31.25
CA GLN A 38 -10.98 2.06 -30.80
C GLN A 38 -9.47 2.32 -30.96
N ALA A 39 -9.06 2.96 -32.07
CA ALA A 39 -7.65 3.34 -32.27
C ALA A 39 -7.19 4.37 -31.22
N VAL A 40 -8.01 5.37 -30.90
CA VAL A 40 -7.70 6.32 -29.83
C VAL A 40 -7.58 5.60 -28.49
N SER A 41 -8.54 4.73 -28.16
CA SER A 41 -8.54 3.99 -26.90
C SER A 41 -7.32 3.06 -26.78
N ALA A 42 -6.97 2.34 -27.85
CA ALA A 42 -5.82 1.43 -27.87
C ALA A 42 -4.48 2.17 -27.67
N VAL A 43 -4.34 3.34 -28.29
CA VAL A 43 -3.15 4.18 -28.11
C VAL A 43 -3.10 4.78 -26.70
N GLU A 44 -4.22 5.29 -26.18
CA GLU A 44 -4.27 5.87 -24.83
C GLU A 44 -4.05 4.85 -23.71
N SER A 45 -4.37 3.59 -23.96
CA SER A 45 -4.13 2.49 -23.01
C SER A 45 -2.76 1.82 -23.18
N GLY A 46 -1.97 2.24 -24.17
CA GLY A 46 -0.68 1.65 -24.46
C GLY A 46 -0.73 0.26 -25.10
N HIS A 47 -1.93 -0.20 -25.48
CA HIS A 47 -2.08 -1.52 -26.15
C HIS A 47 -1.54 -1.56 -27.56
N SER A 48 -1.35 -0.40 -28.20
CA SER A 48 -0.72 -0.33 -29.53
C SER A 48 -0.06 1.03 -29.75
N ASP A 49 1.08 1.01 -30.43
CA ASP A 49 1.70 2.21 -30.96
C ASP A 49 0.91 2.72 -32.18
N PRO A 50 0.70 4.05 -32.30
CA PRO A 50 0.03 4.59 -33.46
C PRO A 50 0.92 4.45 -34.71
N SER A 51 0.31 4.07 -35.84
CA SER A 51 1.02 4.23 -37.12
C SER A 51 1.37 5.72 -37.35
N LEU A 52 2.39 6.01 -38.14
CA LEU A 52 2.77 7.41 -38.45
C LEU A 52 1.57 8.22 -38.94
N ARG A 53 0.68 7.65 -39.71
CA ARG A 53 -0.55 8.28 -40.22
C ARG A 53 -1.49 8.66 -39.07
N VAL A 54 -1.69 7.77 -38.13
CA VAL A 54 -2.54 8.00 -36.94
C VAL A 54 -1.91 9.03 -36.02
N ALA A 55 -0.59 8.96 -35.78
CA ALA A 55 0.14 9.93 -34.98
C ALA A 55 0.04 11.35 -35.53
N LEU A 56 0.25 11.52 -36.82
CA LEU A 56 0.11 12.83 -37.51
C LEU A 56 -1.34 13.36 -37.46
N ALA A 57 -2.35 12.49 -37.58
CA ALA A 57 -3.75 12.90 -37.51
C ALA A 57 -4.15 13.34 -36.11
N LEU A 58 -3.73 12.64 -35.08
CA LEU A 58 -3.97 13.00 -33.67
C LEU A 58 -3.25 14.29 -33.28
N SER A 59 -2.00 14.44 -33.70
CA SER A 59 -1.20 15.65 -33.48
C SER A 59 -1.86 16.89 -34.08
N ARG A 60 -2.32 16.82 -35.33
CA ARG A 60 -3.04 17.90 -35.99
C ARG A 60 -4.37 18.23 -35.30
N ALA A 61 -5.14 17.22 -34.90
CA ALA A 61 -6.42 17.39 -34.21
C ALA A 61 -6.25 18.08 -32.84
N LEU A 62 -5.13 17.84 -32.18
CA LEU A 62 -4.81 18.44 -30.89
C LEU A 62 -3.92 19.70 -30.97
N GLY A 63 -3.45 20.10 -32.17
CA GLY A 63 -2.56 21.25 -32.34
C GLY A 63 -1.22 21.10 -31.63
N LEU A 64 -0.70 19.88 -31.56
CA LEU A 64 0.58 19.51 -30.94
C LEU A 64 1.46 18.84 -31.99
N THR A 65 2.77 18.80 -31.77
CA THR A 65 3.70 18.04 -32.62
C THR A 65 3.64 16.53 -32.31
N VAL A 66 4.13 15.71 -33.23
CA VAL A 66 4.27 14.27 -33.01
C VAL A 66 5.24 13.98 -31.85
N GLU A 67 6.28 14.78 -31.76
CA GLU A 67 7.30 14.71 -30.71
C GLU A 67 6.72 15.03 -29.34
N GLU A 68 5.82 16.01 -29.21
CA GLU A 68 5.14 16.34 -27.96
C GLU A 68 4.17 15.23 -27.50
N LEU A 69 3.53 14.52 -28.43
CA LEU A 69 2.59 13.45 -28.10
C LEU A 69 3.26 12.07 -27.98
N PHE A 70 4.21 11.77 -28.87
CA PHE A 70 4.73 10.42 -29.07
C PHE A 70 6.24 10.33 -29.05
N GLY A 71 6.95 11.48 -28.98
CA GLY A 71 8.41 11.51 -28.85
C GLY A 71 8.89 10.99 -27.51
N PRO A 72 10.20 10.82 -27.33
CA PRO A 72 10.76 10.52 -26.03
C PRO A 72 10.36 11.64 -25.07
N GLY A 73 9.59 11.30 -24.02
CA GLY A 73 9.11 12.27 -23.04
C GLY A 73 10.25 12.80 -22.18
N ASP A 74 10.11 14.02 -21.68
CA ASP A 74 10.94 14.46 -20.57
C ASP A 74 10.62 13.55 -19.35
N PRO A 75 11.62 12.99 -18.67
CA PRO A 75 11.40 12.27 -17.41
C PRO A 75 10.57 13.06 -16.37
N ALA A 76 10.51 14.38 -16.54
CA ALA A 76 9.69 15.28 -15.72
C ALA A 76 8.23 15.45 -16.19
N ASP A 77 7.82 14.86 -17.33
CA ASP A 77 6.43 14.94 -17.79
C ASP A 77 5.48 14.29 -16.80
N PRO A 78 4.30 14.91 -16.53
CA PRO A 78 3.31 14.32 -15.65
C PRO A 78 2.77 12.99 -16.19
N VAL A 79 2.62 12.01 -15.31
CA VAL A 79 1.95 10.74 -15.58
C VAL A 79 0.58 10.70 -14.88
N LEU A 80 -0.38 9.99 -15.45
CA LEU A 80 -1.64 9.70 -14.76
C LEU A 80 -1.46 8.48 -13.86
N ALA A 81 -1.72 8.64 -12.57
CA ALA A 81 -1.60 7.60 -11.58
C ALA A 81 -2.92 7.39 -10.83
N GLN A 82 -3.23 6.15 -10.50
CA GLN A 82 -4.36 5.82 -9.65
C GLN A 82 -3.93 5.89 -8.18
N PRO A 83 -4.54 6.74 -7.36
CA PRO A 83 -4.21 6.84 -5.95
C PRO A 83 -4.80 5.65 -5.18
N VAL A 84 -4.04 5.09 -4.23
CA VAL A 84 -4.52 4.01 -3.33
C VAL A 84 -5.47 4.54 -2.24
N ALA A 85 -5.39 5.84 -1.96
CA ALA A 85 -6.22 6.56 -0.98
C ALA A 85 -6.36 8.03 -1.41
N PRO A 86 -7.27 8.81 -0.81
CA PRO A 86 -7.41 10.23 -1.10
C PRO A 86 -6.08 10.97 -0.99
N VAL A 87 -5.76 11.78 -1.99
CA VAL A 87 -4.56 12.62 -2.03
C VAL A 87 -4.93 14.08 -1.81
N GLY A 88 -3.99 14.84 -1.27
CA GLY A 88 -4.10 16.29 -1.20
C GLY A 88 -4.01 16.96 -2.57
N GLY A 89 -4.11 18.28 -2.61
CA GLY A 89 -3.97 19.07 -3.82
C GLY A 89 -2.54 19.09 -4.38
N GLU A 90 -2.31 20.03 -5.28
CA GLU A 90 -1.03 20.25 -5.94
C GLU A 90 0.14 20.35 -4.93
N GLY A 91 1.28 19.76 -5.29
CA GLY A 91 2.46 19.69 -4.43
C GLY A 91 2.45 18.53 -3.43
N THR A 92 1.35 17.77 -3.31
CA THR A 92 1.31 16.59 -2.46
C THR A 92 2.36 15.56 -2.92
N ARG A 93 3.16 15.08 -1.97
CA ARG A 93 4.19 14.07 -2.19
C ARG A 93 3.55 12.68 -2.26
N VAL A 94 3.95 11.89 -3.24
CA VAL A 94 3.50 10.50 -3.40
C VAL A 94 4.69 9.57 -3.65
N ALA A 95 4.62 8.34 -3.15
CA ALA A 95 5.40 7.26 -3.72
C ALA A 95 4.72 6.85 -5.03
N LEU A 96 5.50 6.72 -6.10
CA LEU A 96 5.01 6.38 -7.43
C LEU A 96 5.58 5.02 -7.84
N ALA A 97 4.71 4.10 -8.20
CA ALA A 97 5.07 2.75 -8.62
C ALA A 97 4.23 2.34 -9.83
N THR A 98 4.68 1.29 -10.53
CA THR A 98 3.89 0.65 -11.59
C THR A 98 3.41 -0.70 -11.07
N VAL A 99 2.10 -0.97 -11.18
CA VAL A 99 1.48 -2.26 -10.87
C VAL A 99 0.76 -2.76 -12.13
N GLY A 100 1.27 -3.82 -12.75
CA GLY A 100 0.89 -4.16 -14.11
C GLY A 100 1.18 -3.01 -15.07
N ASP A 101 0.16 -2.56 -15.79
CA ASP A 101 0.26 -1.45 -16.75
C ASP A 101 -0.21 -0.10 -16.16
N THR A 102 -0.42 -0.02 -14.83
CA THR A 102 -0.99 1.15 -14.17
C THR A 102 0.02 1.83 -13.28
N PHE A 103 0.18 3.15 -13.40
CA PHE A 103 0.84 3.93 -12.36
C PHE A 103 -0.06 4.01 -11.14
N VAL A 104 0.52 3.74 -10.00
CA VAL A 104 -0.14 3.82 -8.69
C VAL A 104 0.57 4.83 -7.82
N ALA A 105 -0.20 5.71 -7.18
CA ALA A 105 0.30 6.73 -6.27
C ALA A 105 -0.11 6.42 -4.83
N LEU A 106 0.89 6.27 -3.95
CA LEU A 106 0.68 6.10 -2.52
C LEU A 106 0.94 7.46 -1.84
N PRO A 107 -0.07 8.11 -1.26
CA PRO A 107 0.12 9.39 -0.59
C PRO A 107 1.12 9.29 0.57
N LEU A 108 2.08 10.20 0.62
CA LEU A 108 2.99 10.37 1.75
C LEU A 108 2.39 11.41 2.71
N SER A 109 1.28 11.04 3.35
CA SER A 109 0.54 11.87 4.29
C SER A 109 1.24 11.96 5.66
N ALA A 110 0.74 12.85 6.52
CA ALA A 110 1.23 12.96 7.89
C ALA A 110 1.15 11.63 8.66
N ASP A 111 0.09 10.83 8.42
CA ASP A 111 -0.09 9.53 9.08
C ASP A 111 0.95 8.50 8.63
N THR A 112 1.31 8.49 7.35
CA THR A 112 2.40 7.63 6.83
C THR A 112 3.77 8.13 7.29
N LEU A 113 3.96 9.46 7.36
CA LEU A 113 5.19 10.08 7.85
C LEU A 113 5.41 9.84 9.35
N ALA A 114 4.36 9.87 10.16
CA ALA A 114 4.44 9.61 11.61
C ALA A 114 4.96 8.19 11.93
N ARG A 115 4.89 7.27 10.97
CA ARG A 115 5.31 5.87 11.14
C ARG A 115 6.78 5.62 10.79
N ALA A 116 7.35 6.38 9.86
CA ALA A 116 8.69 6.09 9.31
C ALA A 116 9.55 7.34 9.09
N GLY A 117 9.07 8.54 9.46
CA GLY A 117 9.72 9.81 9.10
C GLY A 117 9.55 10.16 7.62
N PHE A 118 10.35 11.10 7.12
CA PHE A 118 10.28 11.48 5.71
C PHE A 118 10.89 10.42 4.80
N GLY A 119 10.03 9.67 4.10
CA GLY A 119 10.43 8.76 3.04
C GLY A 119 10.70 9.49 1.71
N PRO A 120 11.41 8.85 0.77
CA PRO A 120 11.59 9.38 -0.58
C PRO A 120 10.26 9.47 -1.31
N ALA A 121 10.02 10.60 -2.01
CA ALA A 121 8.89 10.72 -2.93
C ALA A 121 9.31 10.28 -4.34
N GLY A 122 8.41 9.55 -5.02
CA GLY A 122 8.55 9.22 -6.43
C GLY A 122 8.03 10.34 -7.33
N GLY A 123 7.10 11.18 -6.81
CA GLY A 123 6.52 12.28 -7.58
C GLY A 123 5.76 13.28 -6.72
N LEU A 124 5.34 14.35 -7.38
CA LEU A 124 4.48 15.40 -6.83
C LEU A 124 3.19 15.48 -7.63
N VAL A 125 2.06 15.59 -6.93
CA VAL A 125 0.76 15.86 -7.59
C VAL A 125 0.84 17.21 -8.29
N VAL A 126 0.40 17.27 -9.55
CA VAL A 126 0.32 18.51 -10.34
C VAL A 126 -1.12 18.77 -10.76
N GLY A 127 -1.60 19.98 -10.50
CA GLY A 127 -3.00 20.35 -10.71
C GLY A 127 -3.92 19.92 -9.57
N GLN A 128 -5.14 20.46 -9.56
CA GLN A 128 -6.16 20.19 -8.55
C GLN A 128 -7.30 19.32 -9.09
N GLU A 129 -7.31 19.05 -10.39
CA GLU A 129 -8.40 18.32 -11.04
C GLU A 129 -8.09 16.83 -11.09
N LEU A 130 -9.02 16.03 -10.57
CA LEU A 130 -9.04 14.59 -10.78
C LEU A 130 -9.47 14.33 -12.24
N HIS A 131 -8.71 13.52 -12.94
CA HIS A 131 -9.07 13.02 -14.26
C HIS A 131 -9.87 11.71 -14.12
N GLY A 132 -11.12 11.82 -13.67
CA GLY A 132 -11.90 10.69 -13.17
C GLY A 132 -11.32 10.23 -11.83
N ASP A 133 -10.93 8.94 -11.72
CA ASP A 133 -10.28 8.37 -10.54
C ASP A 133 -8.75 8.53 -10.54
N LEU A 134 -8.18 9.24 -11.54
CA LEU A 134 -6.74 9.40 -11.73
C LEU A 134 -6.29 10.80 -11.31
N ILE A 135 -5.05 10.89 -10.86
CA ILE A 135 -4.34 12.14 -10.58
C ILE A 135 -3.14 12.31 -11.51
N ALA A 136 -2.82 13.54 -11.85
CA ALA A 136 -1.58 13.84 -12.56
C ALA A 136 -0.43 13.96 -11.56
N VAL A 137 0.63 13.20 -11.78
CA VAL A 137 1.83 13.18 -10.94
C VAL A 137 3.05 13.51 -11.79
N ARG A 138 3.83 14.51 -11.40
CA ARG A 138 5.14 14.78 -11.99
C ARG A 138 6.18 13.93 -11.27
N PRO A 139 6.85 12.98 -11.96
CA PRO A 139 7.93 12.20 -11.38
C PRO A 139 9.08 13.08 -10.92
N ILE A 140 9.71 12.76 -9.79
CA ILE A 140 10.95 13.39 -9.31
C ILE A 140 12.17 12.70 -9.90
N ALA A 141 12.03 11.41 -10.19
CA ALA A 141 13.04 10.58 -10.82
C ALA A 141 12.36 9.56 -11.74
N PRO A 142 13.06 8.96 -12.70
CA PRO A 142 12.50 7.90 -13.53
C PRO A 142 11.91 6.78 -12.66
N PRO A 143 10.66 6.35 -12.94
CA PRO A 143 10.05 5.24 -12.23
C PRO A 143 10.91 3.98 -12.35
N ARG A 144 11.04 3.24 -11.26
CA ARG A 144 11.78 1.97 -11.21
C ARG A 144 10.85 0.84 -10.77
N PRO A 145 11.13 -0.42 -11.15
CA PRO A 145 10.40 -1.57 -10.64
C PRO A 145 10.33 -1.52 -9.12
N THR A 146 9.12 -1.47 -8.57
CA THR A 146 8.88 -1.26 -7.13
C THR A 146 7.78 -2.20 -6.68
N LEU A 147 8.09 -3.08 -5.73
CA LEU A 147 7.11 -3.94 -5.07
C LEU A 147 6.19 -3.06 -4.20
N VAL A 148 4.91 -3.09 -4.48
CA VAL A 148 3.89 -2.39 -3.68
C VAL A 148 3.20 -3.41 -2.79
N VAL A 149 3.31 -3.21 -1.47
CA VAL A 149 2.71 -4.08 -0.46
C VAL A 149 1.76 -3.26 0.40
N ALA A 150 0.55 -3.76 0.64
CA ALA A 150 -0.38 -3.20 1.62
C ALA A 150 -0.58 -4.17 2.78
N GLY A 151 -0.62 -3.68 4.02
CA GLY A 151 -0.79 -4.50 5.23
C GLY A 151 -0.30 -3.81 6.49
N CYS A 152 -0.60 -4.37 7.64
CA CYS A 152 -0.39 -3.70 8.93
C CYS A 152 0.85 -4.16 9.72
N ASP A 153 1.54 -5.23 9.29
CA ASP A 153 2.72 -5.71 10.02
C ASP A 153 3.87 -4.69 9.92
N PRO A 154 4.34 -4.13 11.05
CA PRO A 154 5.43 -3.16 11.06
C PRO A 154 6.79 -3.74 10.66
N ALA A 155 6.94 -5.05 10.48
CA ALA A 155 8.15 -5.67 9.97
C ALA A 155 8.26 -5.66 8.44
N LEU A 156 7.17 -5.36 7.70
CA LEU A 156 7.18 -5.29 6.24
C LEU A 156 8.27 -4.39 5.65
N PRO A 157 8.63 -3.22 6.24
CA PRO A 157 9.73 -2.40 5.75
C PRO A 157 11.10 -3.09 5.72
N LEU A 158 11.32 -4.17 6.48
CA LEU A 158 12.56 -4.94 6.41
C LEU A 158 12.80 -5.60 5.03
N LEU A 159 11.75 -5.72 4.20
CA LEU A 159 11.85 -6.20 2.83
C LEU A 159 12.62 -5.23 1.91
N GLU A 160 12.67 -3.94 2.24
CA GLU A 160 13.28 -2.91 1.37
C GLU A 160 14.75 -3.20 1.08
N THR A 161 15.55 -3.49 2.10
CA THR A 161 16.99 -3.71 1.94
C THR A 161 17.32 -4.91 1.05
N PRO A 162 16.80 -6.13 1.31
CA PRO A 162 17.15 -7.29 0.48
C PRO A 162 16.58 -7.16 -0.95
N LEU A 163 15.46 -6.47 -1.17
CA LEU A 163 14.92 -6.20 -2.51
C LEU A 163 15.82 -5.23 -3.29
N ALA A 164 16.34 -4.19 -2.63
CA ALA A 164 17.26 -3.23 -3.25
C ALA A 164 18.62 -3.84 -3.62
N LEU A 165 19.02 -4.93 -2.97
CA LEU A 165 20.28 -5.66 -3.23
C LEU A 165 20.14 -6.72 -4.34
N LEU A 166 18.95 -6.94 -4.88
CA LEU A 166 18.78 -7.84 -6.02
C LEU A 166 19.44 -7.27 -7.29
N ASP A 167 19.84 -8.17 -8.18
CA ASP A 167 20.28 -7.82 -9.53
C ASP A 167 19.29 -8.41 -10.56
N PRO A 168 18.60 -7.53 -11.25
CA PRO A 168 18.49 -6.09 -11.08
C PRO A 168 17.66 -5.71 -9.84
N PRO A 169 17.89 -4.51 -9.24
CA PRO A 169 17.26 -4.11 -7.98
C PRO A 169 15.75 -3.91 -8.11
N VAL A 170 15.02 -4.18 -7.01
CA VAL A 170 13.59 -3.92 -6.87
C VAL A 170 13.39 -2.90 -5.74
N GLY A 171 12.65 -1.84 -6.01
CA GLY A 171 12.23 -0.87 -4.98
C GLY A 171 11.14 -1.46 -4.09
N PHE A 172 10.83 -0.76 -3.00
CA PHE A 172 9.79 -1.15 -2.07
C PHE A 172 8.89 0.03 -1.73
N ALA A 173 7.58 -0.17 -1.76
CA ALA A 173 6.59 0.79 -1.31
C ALA A 173 5.56 0.07 -0.43
N TRP A 174 5.38 0.57 0.80
CA TRP A 174 4.46 0.00 1.77
C TRP A 174 3.28 0.93 2.04
N TRP A 175 2.07 0.39 1.93
CA TRP A 175 0.83 1.04 2.32
C TRP A 175 0.28 0.38 3.59
N PRO A 176 0.44 1.01 4.77
CA PRO A 176 -0.02 0.45 6.02
C PRO A 176 -1.55 0.58 6.15
N CYS A 177 -2.24 -0.55 6.16
CA CYS A 177 -3.70 -0.62 6.28
C CYS A 177 -4.14 -1.98 6.86
N GLY A 178 -5.42 -2.10 7.22
CA GLY A 178 -6.01 -3.38 7.67
C GLY A 178 -6.35 -4.33 6.52
N ASN A 179 -6.74 -5.58 6.86
CA ASN A 179 -7.04 -6.67 5.92
C ASN A 179 -7.98 -6.27 4.80
N GLY A 180 -9.16 -5.71 5.15
CA GLY A 180 -10.20 -5.39 4.17
C GLY A 180 -9.70 -4.41 3.10
N GLU A 181 -8.94 -3.40 3.49
CA GLU A 181 -8.37 -2.43 2.57
C GLU A 181 -7.25 -3.06 1.71
N ALA A 182 -6.37 -3.86 2.31
CA ALA A 182 -5.31 -4.56 1.57
C ALA A 182 -5.90 -5.47 0.48
N LEU A 183 -6.92 -6.27 0.81
CA LEU A 183 -7.59 -7.15 -0.15
C LEU A 183 -8.36 -6.37 -1.23
N ARG A 184 -9.03 -5.28 -0.85
CA ARG A 184 -9.69 -4.38 -1.81
C ARG A 184 -8.71 -3.81 -2.83
N LEU A 185 -7.55 -3.33 -2.37
CA LEU A 185 -6.49 -2.80 -3.25
C LEU A 185 -5.90 -3.90 -4.16
N ALA A 186 -5.74 -5.13 -3.64
CA ALA A 186 -5.29 -6.28 -4.42
C ALA A 186 -6.29 -6.66 -5.51
N ALA A 187 -7.58 -6.74 -5.18
CA ALA A 187 -8.65 -7.01 -6.14
C ALA A 187 -8.71 -5.94 -7.24
N ALA A 188 -8.58 -4.66 -6.85
CA ALA A 188 -8.52 -3.53 -7.79
C ALA A 188 -7.24 -3.50 -8.65
N GLY A 189 -6.20 -4.28 -8.32
CA GLY A 189 -4.93 -4.31 -9.05
C GLY A 189 -4.02 -3.12 -8.77
N LEU A 190 -4.15 -2.51 -7.63
CA LEU A 190 -3.39 -1.32 -7.24
C LEU A 190 -2.16 -1.66 -6.39
N ILE A 191 -2.00 -2.91 -6.01
CA ILE A 191 -0.85 -3.43 -5.25
C ILE A 191 -0.42 -4.79 -5.79
N HIS A 192 0.82 -5.15 -5.56
CA HIS A 192 1.36 -6.46 -5.91
C HIS A 192 1.02 -7.53 -4.86
N VAL A 193 0.98 -7.14 -3.58
CA VAL A 193 0.85 -8.07 -2.45
C VAL A 193 -0.01 -7.45 -1.37
N ALA A 194 -0.97 -8.23 -0.85
CA ALA A 194 -1.73 -7.88 0.34
C ALA A 194 -1.22 -8.68 1.54
N GLY A 195 -0.87 -7.98 2.63
CA GLY A 195 -0.58 -8.60 3.91
C GLY A 195 -1.85 -8.70 4.75
N VAL A 196 -2.17 -9.89 5.21
CA VAL A 196 -3.43 -10.19 5.89
C VAL A 196 -3.27 -11.06 7.13
N HIS A 197 -4.10 -10.83 8.14
CA HIS A 197 -4.26 -11.75 9.26
C HIS A 197 -5.14 -12.93 8.86
N GLN A 198 -4.72 -14.14 9.17
CA GLN A 198 -5.47 -15.37 8.84
C GLN A 198 -6.60 -15.69 9.82
N SER A 199 -6.65 -15.03 10.97
CA SER A 199 -7.74 -15.24 11.95
C SER A 199 -9.10 -14.65 11.51
N SER A 200 -9.15 -13.97 10.38
CA SER A 200 -10.39 -13.46 9.82
C SER A 200 -11.05 -14.50 8.90
N ASP A 201 -11.99 -15.26 9.41
CA ASP A 201 -12.84 -16.21 8.66
C ASP A 201 -13.67 -15.56 7.52
N GLU A 202 -13.53 -14.25 7.29
CA GLU A 202 -14.40 -13.45 6.43
C GLU A 202 -13.73 -12.86 5.19
N ALA A 203 -12.44 -13.06 4.98
CA ALA A 203 -11.76 -12.42 3.84
C ALA A 203 -11.71 -13.38 2.65
N GLU A 204 -12.58 -13.17 1.66
CA GLU A 204 -12.43 -13.82 0.35
C GLU A 204 -11.11 -13.39 -0.29
N LEU A 205 -10.21 -14.35 -0.48
CA LEU A 205 -8.97 -14.14 -1.20
C LEU A 205 -9.26 -13.94 -2.70
N PRO A 206 -8.48 -13.14 -3.42
CA PRO A 206 -8.59 -13.07 -4.88
C PRO A 206 -8.45 -14.45 -5.52
N ASP A 207 -9.24 -14.73 -6.55
CA ASP A 207 -9.22 -16.00 -7.27
C ASP A 207 -7.81 -16.38 -7.73
N GLY A 208 -7.41 -17.61 -7.40
CA GLY A 208 -6.09 -18.15 -7.77
C GLY A 208 -4.91 -17.45 -7.11
N ALA A 209 -5.14 -16.70 -6.03
CA ALA A 209 -4.05 -16.09 -5.28
C ALA A 209 -3.24 -17.16 -4.55
N GLU A 210 -1.93 -16.95 -4.53
CA GLU A 210 -1.01 -17.73 -3.71
C GLU A 210 -0.83 -17.05 -2.35
N VAL A 211 -0.75 -17.84 -1.28
CA VAL A 211 -0.50 -17.33 0.08
C VAL A 211 0.89 -17.77 0.53
N VAL A 212 1.65 -16.81 1.05
CA VAL A 212 3.01 -17.05 1.58
C VAL A 212 3.06 -16.61 3.02
N GLY A 213 3.43 -17.50 3.94
CA GLY A 213 3.63 -17.19 5.34
C GLY A 213 4.71 -16.11 5.52
N PHE A 214 4.45 -15.13 6.39
CA PHE A 214 5.44 -14.09 6.71
C PHE A 214 5.84 -14.13 8.17
N THR A 215 4.94 -13.79 9.10
CA THR A 215 5.20 -13.73 10.53
C THR A 215 4.01 -14.25 11.32
N SER A 216 4.25 -14.62 12.58
CA SER A 216 3.21 -14.86 13.58
C SER A 216 3.59 -14.18 14.89
N TRP A 217 2.59 -13.78 15.67
CA TRP A 217 2.81 -13.15 16.98
C TRP A 217 1.61 -13.36 17.90
N ARG A 218 1.76 -13.01 19.17
CA ARG A 218 0.62 -12.87 20.08
C ARG A 218 0.06 -11.47 20.00
N GLU A 219 -1.26 -11.35 19.92
CA GLU A 219 -2.03 -10.10 20.03
C GLU A 219 -2.59 -10.00 21.43
N GLY A 220 -2.57 -8.81 22.05
CA GLY A 220 -3.03 -8.67 23.43
C GLY A 220 -3.02 -7.25 23.96
N LEU A 221 -3.27 -7.14 25.27
CA LEU A 221 -3.22 -5.85 25.97
C LEU A 221 -1.79 -5.42 26.21
N VAL A 222 -1.49 -4.21 25.79
CA VAL A 222 -0.25 -3.49 26.03
C VAL A 222 -0.49 -2.50 27.16
N ILE A 223 0.35 -2.54 28.18
CA ILE A 223 0.23 -1.72 29.40
C ILE A 223 1.60 -1.24 29.87
N ARG A 224 1.65 -0.14 30.60
CA ARG A 224 2.91 0.32 31.19
C ARG A 224 3.40 -0.63 32.29
N PRO A 225 4.71 -0.78 32.49
CA PRO A 225 5.26 -1.44 33.66
C PRO A 225 4.69 -0.84 34.96
N GLY A 226 4.33 -1.69 35.91
CA GLY A 226 3.74 -1.29 37.18
C GLY A 226 2.21 -1.17 37.18
N THR A 227 1.54 -1.23 36.04
CA THR A 227 0.06 -1.32 35.97
C THR A 227 -0.36 -2.72 36.46
N GLN A 228 -1.24 -2.72 37.48
CA GLN A 228 -1.70 -3.99 38.13
C GLN A 228 -3.04 -4.42 37.54
N ILE A 229 -3.00 -5.09 36.40
CA ILE A 229 -4.14 -5.77 35.77
C ILE A 229 -3.73 -7.14 35.27
N THR A 230 -4.69 -8.06 35.17
CA THR A 230 -4.50 -9.42 34.67
C THR A 230 -5.27 -9.71 33.38
N GLY A 231 -6.13 -8.78 32.99
CA GLY A 231 -6.96 -8.92 31.77
C GLY A 231 -7.75 -7.65 31.46
N LEU A 232 -8.60 -7.78 30.44
CA LEU A 232 -9.44 -6.68 29.95
C LEU A 232 -10.50 -6.25 30.97
N ASP A 233 -11.05 -7.19 31.73
CA ASP A 233 -12.03 -6.93 32.79
C ASP A 233 -11.46 -6.06 33.92
N ASP A 234 -10.18 -6.27 34.27
CA ASP A 234 -9.47 -5.43 35.22
C ASP A 234 -9.28 -4.01 34.65
N ALA A 235 -8.92 -3.88 33.36
CA ALA A 235 -8.73 -2.60 32.71
C ALA A 235 -10.04 -1.78 32.71
N VAL A 236 -11.17 -2.42 32.44
CA VAL A 236 -12.50 -1.77 32.48
C VAL A 236 -12.86 -1.37 33.91
N ARG A 237 -12.72 -2.28 34.89
CA ARG A 237 -13.06 -1.99 36.30
C ARG A 237 -12.22 -0.86 36.88
N GLN A 238 -10.98 -0.70 36.44
CA GLN A 238 -10.10 0.38 36.89
C GLN A 238 -10.27 1.66 36.08
N GLY A 239 -11.13 1.67 35.04
CA GLY A 239 -11.38 2.83 34.19
C GLY A 239 -10.14 3.25 33.40
N LEU A 240 -9.31 2.30 32.96
CA LEU A 240 -8.12 2.59 32.17
C LEU A 240 -8.53 3.16 30.81
N ARG A 241 -7.87 4.25 30.41
CA ARG A 241 -8.07 4.87 29.10
C ARG A 241 -7.37 4.07 28.02
N LEU A 242 -8.10 3.68 26.97
CA LEU A 242 -7.58 2.91 25.85
C LEU A 242 -7.07 3.80 24.71
N ALA A 243 -6.02 3.34 24.04
CA ALA A 243 -5.74 3.64 22.63
C ALA A 243 -6.32 2.50 21.79
N ASN A 244 -7.28 2.79 20.94
CA ASN A 244 -7.94 1.79 20.11
C ASN A 244 -7.51 1.92 18.65
N ARG A 245 -7.71 0.86 17.88
CA ARG A 245 -7.47 0.86 16.43
C ARG A 245 -8.70 1.37 15.68
N GLU A 246 -8.48 1.75 14.45
CA GLU A 246 -9.51 2.11 13.49
C GLU A 246 -10.52 0.95 13.28
N PRO A 247 -11.79 1.24 12.95
CA PRO A 247 -12.77 0.22 12.57
C PRO A 247 -12.24 -0.68 11.44
N GLY A 248 -12.44 -2.00 11.58
CA GLY A 248 -11.96 -2.99 10.62
C GLY A 248 -10.55 -3.52 10.87
N ALA A 249 -9.74 -2.89 11.74
CA ALA A 249 -8.48 -3.45 12.18
C ALA A 249 -8.68 -4.71 13.02
N GLN A 250 -7.83 -5.74 12.84
CA GLN A 250 -7.97 -7.02 13.54
C GLN A 250 -7.85 -6.87 15.06
N ALA A 251 -6.94 -6.03 15.54
CA ALA A 251 -6.80 -5.72 16.97
C ALA A 251 -8.08 -5.11 17.57
N ARG A 252 -8.82 -4.28 16.80
CA ARG A 252 -10.11 -3.76 17.25
C ARG A 252 -11.19 -4.86 17.29
N LYS A 253 -11.26 -5.68 16.25
CA LYS A 253 -12.17 -6.84 16.22
C LYS A 253 -11.91 -7.78 17.40
N LEU A 254 -10.63 -8.01 17.75
CA LEU A 254 -10.25 -8.79 18.91
C LEU A 254 -10.74 -8.14 20.21
N LEU A 255 -10.53 -6.84 20.40
CA LEU A 255 -11.04 -6.09 21.54
C LEU A 255 -12.56 -6.23 21.66
N ASP A 256 -13.30 -5.99 20.57
CA ASP A 256 -14.76 -6.04 20.54
C ASP A 256 -15.28 -7.45 20.89
N ARG A 257 -14.63 -8.51 20.37
CA ARG A 257 -14.94 -9.90 20.68
C ARG A 257 -14.70 -10.21 22.15
N GLU A 258 -13.59 -9.79 22.73
CA GLU A 258 -13.28 -10.03 24.14
C GLU A 258 -14.21 -9.24 25.07
N LEU A 259 -14.58 -8.00 24.73
CA LEU A 259 -15.60 -7.24 25.46
C LEU A 259 -16.95 -7.98 25.44
N GLY A 260 -17.38 -8.46 24.27
CA GLY A 260 -18.62 -9.24 24.12
C GLY A 260 -18.58 -10.54 24.93
N ARG A 261 -17.45 -11.27 24.93
CA ARG A 261 -17.27 -12.51 25.73
C ARG A 261 -17.39 -12.25 27.24
N LEU A 262 -16.92 -11.09 27.70
CA LEU A 262 -16.98 -10.67 29.09
C LEU A 262 -18.31 -10.00 29.47
N GLY A 263 -19.20 -9.74 28.50
CA GLY A 263 -20.45 -9.01 28.71
C GLY A 263 -20.23 -7.53 29.05
N LEU A 264 -19.10 -6.94 28.63
CA LEU A 264 -18.75 -5.56 28.88
C LEU A 264 -19.23 -4.66 27.73
N ASN A 265 -19.69 -3.46 28.07
CA ASN A 265 -20.12 -2.50 27.07
C ASN A 265 -18.92 -1.64 26.63
N PRO A 266 -18.62 -1.54 25.32
CA PRO A 266 -17.57 -0.66 24.81
C PRO A 266 -17.67 0.80 25.28
N ALA A 267 -18.89 1.30 25.50
CA ALA A 267 -19.12 2.66 25.99
C ALA A 267 -18.59 2.90 27.42
N ASP A 268 -18.37 1.84 28.20
CA ASP A 268 -17.83 1.93 29.55
C ASP A 268 -16.29 2.04 29.57
N LEU A 269 -15.63 1.91 28.40
CA LEU A 269 -14.19 2.04 28.29
C LEU A 269 -13.79 3.46 27.90
N PRO A 270 -13.12 4.21 28.78
CA PRO A 270 -12.55 5.50 28.40
C PRO A 270 -11.57 5.33 27.23
N GLY A 271 -11.73 6.13 26.19
CA GLY A 271 -10.85 6.12 25.02
C GLY A 271 -11.18 5.03 23.98
N TYR A 272 -12.29 4.30 24.12
CA TYR A 272 -12.69 3.32 23.08
C TYR A 272 -12.82 3.94 21.68
N ASP A 273 -13.22 5.21 21.59
CA ASP A 273 -13.29 5.97 20.34
C ASP A 273 -11.98 6.72 19.99
N SER A 274 -10.96 6.65 20.86
CA SER A 274 -9.65 7.26 20.60
C SER A 274 -8.85 6.38 19.66
N GLN A 275 -8.86 6.71 18.36
CA GLN A 275 -8.26 5.90 17.32
C GLN A 275 -6.80 6.29 17.06
N VAL A 276 -5.97 5.27 16.91
CA VAL A 276 -4.59 5.36 16.45
C VAL A 276 -4.33 4.30 15.38
N ALA A 277 -3.55 4.64 14.37
CA ALA A 277 -3.36 3.77 13.23
C ALA A 277 -2.05 2.95 13.36
N GLY A 278 -2.16 1.63 13.56
CA GLY A 278 -1.02 0.69 13.59
C GLY A 278 -0.63 0.22 14.99
N HIS A 279 0.06 -0.91 15.04
CA HIS A 279 0.48 -1.55 16.29
C HIS A 279 1.48 -0.71 17.07
N LEU A 280 2.50 -0.16 16.39
CA LEU A 280 3.51 0.69 17.03
C LEU A 280 2.91 1.97 17.60
N GLN A 281 1.88 2.54 16.96
CA GLN A 281 1.22 3.76 17.43
C GLN A 281 0.38 3.53 18.70
N VAL A 282 -0.25 2.36 18.84
CA VAL A 282 -0.88 1.94 20.10
C VAL A 282 0.17 1.87 21.22
N ALA A 283 1.28 1.15 20.96
CA ALA A 283 2.37 1.04 21.94
C ALA A 283 2.97 2.41 22.28
N ALA A 284 3.18 3.29 21.30
CA ALA A 284 3.67 4.65 21.49
C ALA A 284 2.71 5.50 22.36
N ALA A 285 1.39 5.39 22.12
CA ALA A 285 0.39 6.10 22.91
C ALA A 285 0.41 5.67 24.38
N VAL A 286 0.58 4.36 24.65
CA VAL A 286 0.68 3.82 26.02
C VAL A 286 1.99 4.24 26.68
N ALA A 287 3.13 4.11 25.99
CA ALA A 287 4.43 4.52 26.48
C ALA A 287 4.47 6.03 26.76
N GLY A 288 3.88 6.85 25.88
CA GLY A 288 3.78 8.31 25.99
C GLY A 288 2.71 8.81 26.95
N ARG A 289 1.99 7.93 27.67
CA ARG A 289 0.93 8.27 28.64
C ARG A 289 -0.29 8.98 28.03
N LEU A 290 -0.48 8.89 26.71
CA LEU A 290 -1.70 9.33 26.04
C LEU A 290 -2.86 8.36 26.28
N ALA A 291 -2.53 7.10 26.53
CA ALA A 291 -3.43 6.03 26.95
C ALA A 291 -2.81 5.24 28.11
N ASP A 292 -3.61 4.44 28.79
CA ASP A 292 -3.17 3.57 29.88
C ASP A 292 -2.98 2.13 29.41
N ALA A 293 -3.77 1.71 28.40
CA ALA A 293 -3.71 0.41 27.77
C ALA A 293 -4.13 0.51 26.29
N GLY A 294 -3.94 -0.58 25.54
CA GLY A 294 -4.43 -0.76 24.17
C GLY A 294 -4.25 -2.19 23.70
N VAL A 295 -4.98 -2.60 22.65
CA VAL A 295 -4.76 -3.90 22.01
C VAL A 295 -3.77 -3.75 20.87
N SER A 296 -2.68 -4.53 20.92
CA SER A 296 -1.61 -4.48 19.94
C SER A 296 -0.82 -5.79 19.91
N SER A 297 0.14 -5.89 18.99
CA SER A 297 1.03 -7.05 18.88
C SER A 297 2.10 -7.05 20.00
N GLU A 298 2.50 -8.23 20.43
CA GLU A 298 3.59 -8.41 21.41
C GLU A 298 4.91 -7.75 20.94
N PRO A 299 5.36 -7.91 19.67
CA PRO A 299 6.54 -7.21 19.20
C PRO A 299 6.49 -5.69 19.40
N ALA A 300 5.33 -5.07 19.17
CA ALA A 300 5.16 -3.64 19.41
C ALA A 300 5.27 -3.29 20.89
N ALA A 301 4.68 -4.08 21.79
CA ALA A 301 4.81 -3.89 23.23
C ALA A 301 6.28 -3.96 23.68
N LEU A 302 7.01 -4.98 23.24
CA LEU A 302 8.41 -5.21 23.60
C LEU A 302 9.32 -4.11 23.04
N ALA A 303 9.08 -3.61 21.85
CA ALA A 303 9.83 -2.51 21.24
C ALA A 303 9.76 -1.23 22.07
N TYR A 304 8.66 -1.01 22.81
CA TYR A 304 8.46 0.15 23.67
C TYR A 304 8.72 -0.14 25.16
N GLY A 305 9.23 -1.32 25.51
CA GLY A 305 9.49 -1.70 26.90
C GLY A 305 8.22 -1.79 27.75
N LEU A 306 7.10 -2.16 27.16
CA LEU A 306 5.79 -2.28 27.80
C LEU A 306 5.54 -3.70 28.28
N ASN A 307 4.66 -3.87 29.26
CA ASN A 307 4.14 -5.15 29.67
C ASN A 307 3.04 -5.60 28.68
N PHE A 308 2.89 -6.91 28.55
CA PHE A 308 1.99 -7.52 27.60
C PHE A 308 1.14 -8.62 28.23
N ILE A 309 -0.16 -8.63 27.99
CA ILE A 309 -1.10 -9.67 28.39
C ILE A 309 -1.70 -10.28 27.13
N PRO A 310 -1.40 -11.55 26.79
CA PRO A 310 -1.84 -12.17 25.55
C PRO A 310 -3.35 -12.42 25.56
N LEU A 311 -4.01 -12.18 24.43
CA LEU A 311 -5.43 -12.46 24.20
C LEU A 311 -5.63 -13.49 23.07
N ALA A 312 -4.82 -13.45 22.03
CA ALA A 312 -4.91 -14.33 20.88
C ALA A 312 -3.53 -14.57 20.26
N GLU A 313 -3.43 -15.64 19.47
CA GLU A 313 -2.33 -15.83 18.52
C GLU A 313 -2.79 -15.37 17.15
N GLU A 314 -1.92 -14.66 16.45
CA GLU A 314 -2.18 -14.09 15.12
C GLU A 314 -1.12 -14.58 14.14
N ARG A 315 -1.58 -14.89 12.92
CA ARG A 315 -0.72 -15.22 11.79
C ARG A 315 -0.91 -14.16 10.71
N PHE A 316 0.18 -13.68 10.17
CA PHE A 316 0.19 -12.68 9.11
C PHE A 316 0.85 -13.27 7.86
N ASP A 317 0.08 -13.37 6.81
CA ASP A 317 0.47 -13.95 5.53
C ASP A 317 0.45 -12.89 4.42
N LEU A 318 1.21 -13.15 3.36
CA LEU A 318 1.26 -12.35 2.15
C LEU A 318 0.43 -13.04 1.07
N VAL A 319 -0.60 -12.37 0.60
CA VAL A 319 -1.47 -12.82 -0.50
C VAL A 319 -0.97 -12.23 -1.81
N LEU A 320 -0.64 -13.09 -2.74
CA LEU A 320 -0.09 -12.75 -4.05
C LEU A 320 -1.16 -13.00 -5.13
N PRO A 321 -1.82 -11.96 -5.66
CA PRO A 321 -2.79 -12.13 -6.74
C PRO A 321 -2.18 -12.80 -7.97
N ALA A 322 -2.86 -13.77 -8.55
CA ALA A 322 -2.38 -14.56 -9.69
C ALA A 322 -1.88 -13.66 -10.86
N LYS A 323 -2.56 -12.55 -11.11
CA LYS A 323 -2.21 -11.59 -12.18
C LYS A 323 -0.82 -10.96 -12.04
N HIS A 324 -0.27 -10.93 -10.82
CA HIS A 324 1.05 -10.35 -10.53
C HIS A 324 2.10 -11.41 -10.18
N ALA A 325 1.72 -12.70 -10.09
CA ALA A 325 2.62 -13.76 -9.65
C ALA A 325 3.91 -13.87 -10.48
N ALA A 326 3.83 -13.64 -11.80
CA ALA A 326 5.00 -13.67 -12.68
C ALA A 326 5.76 -12.34 -12.76
N SER A 327 5.30 -11.28 -12.10
CA SER A 327 5.99 -9.99 -12.14
C SER A 327 7.37 -10.08 -11.48
N ARG A 328 8.28 -9.23 -11.93
CA ARG A 328 9.64 -9.14 -11.39
C ARG A 328 9.63 -8.80 -9.89
N GLU A 329 8.72 -7.95 -9.50
CA GLU A 329 8.55 -7.47 -8.13
C GLU A 329 8.17 -8.61 -7.19
N VAL A 330 7.16 -9.40 -7.58
CA VAL A 330 6.70 -10.57 -6.80
C VAL A 330 7.75 -11.67 -6.80
N GLN A 331 8.39 -11.94 -7.94
CA GLN A 331 9.50 -12.90 -8.00
C GLN A 331 10.71 -12.44 -7.17
N GLY A 332 10.94 -11.13 -7.08
CA GLY A 332 11.92 -10.54 -6.17
C GLY A 332 11.59 -10.81 -4.71
N LEU A 333 10.33 -10.60 -4.29
CA LEU A 333 9.86 -10.92 -2.95
C LEU A 333 10.09 -12.40 -2.62
N LEU A 334 9.66 -13.31 -3.51
CA LEU A 334 9.80 -14.76 -3.29
C LEU A 334 11.25 -15.21 -3.14
N ARG A 335 12.21 -14.50 -3.75
CA ARG A 335 13.65 -14.76 -3.56
C ARG A 335 14.18 -14.28 -2.22
N VAL A 336 13.65 -13.15 -1.70
CA VAL A 336 14.21 -12.55 -0.49
C VAL A 336 13.51 -12.98 0.80
N ILE A 337 12.26 -13.47 0.73
CA ILE A 337 11.45 -13.77 1.92
C ILE A 337 12.09 -14.85 2.83
N THR A 338 12.82 -15.78 2.25
CA THR A 338 13.57 -16.82 2.98
C THR A 338 15.08 -16.56 3.03
N SER A 339 15.52 -15.34 2.66
CA SER A 339 16.94 -15.02 2.68
C SER A 339 17.48 -15.02 4.11
N PRO A 340 18.72 -15.53 4.34
CA PRO A 340 19.32 -15.54 5.67
C PRO A 340 19.37 -14.16 6.32
N TRP A 341 19.56 -13.11 5.52
CA TRP A 341 19.58 -11.74 6.02
C TRP A 341 18.22 -11.32 6.58
N LEU A 342 17.12 -11.52 5.83
CA LEU A 342 15.79 -11.13 6.28
C LEU A 342 15.37 -11.93 7.51
N LEU A 343 15.59 -13.26 7.49
CA LEU A 343 15.27 -14.13 8.63
C LEU A 343 16.03 -13.71 9.89
N ALA A 344 17.31 -13.33 9.77
CA ALA A 344 18.09 -12.83 10.90
C ALA A 344 17.55 -11.50 11.43
N GLN A 345 17.11 -10.58 10.55
CA GLN A 345 16.50 -9.32 10.95
C GLN A 345 15.16 -9.55 11.69
N LEU A 346 14.29 -10.37 11.12
CA LEU A 346 13.00 -10.72 11.75
C LEU A 346 13.20 -11.43 13.09
N ALA A 347 14.14 -12.39 13.17
CA ALA A 347 14.45 -13.10 14.40
C ALA A 347 15.07 -12.22 15.50
N SER A 348 15.63 -11.05 15.13
CA SER A 348 16.13 -10.06 16.08
C SER A 348 15.03 -9.25 16.75
N LEU A 349 13.80 -9.32 16.24
CA LEU A 349 12.62 -8.66 16.79
C LEU A 349 11.91 -9.60 17.77
N PRO A 350 11.96 -9.35 19.08
CA PRO A 350 11.34 -10.23 20.05
C PRO A 350 9.82 -10.28 19.88
N GLY A 351 9.21 -11.45 20.10
CA GLY A 351 7.77 -11.66 20.00
C GLY A 351 7.27 -12.11 18.63
N TYR A 352 8.14 -12.17 17.61
CA TYR A 352 7.81 -12.78 16.33
C TYR A 352 8.13 -14.28 16.33
N ASP A 353 7.24 -15.08 15.75
CA ASP A 353 7.49 -16.47 15.36
C ASP A 353 7.60 -16.55 13.83
N LEU A 354 8.68 -17.15 13.35
CA LEU A 354 9.03 -17.26 11.94
C LEU A 354 8.92 -18.70 11.42
N SER A 355 8.38 -19.62 12.21
CA SER A 355 8.33 -21.05 11.88
C SER A 355 7.70 -21.35 10.52
N ARG A 356 6.82 -20.46 10.05
CA ARG A 356 6.12 -20.56 8.77
C ARG A 356 6.56 -19.55 7.71
N CYS A 357 7.61 -18.77 7.98
CA CYS A 357 8.08 -17.75 7.04
C CYS A 357 8.53 -18.39 5.71
N GLY A 358 7.93 -17.98 4.60
CA GLY A 358 8.18 -18.53 3.27
C GLY A 358 7.42 -19.82 2.92
N GLU A 359 6.62 -20.38 3.84
CA GLU A 359 5.71 -21.49 3.48
C GLU A 359 4.68 -20.99 2.47
N ARG A 360 4.43 -21.79 1.44
CA ARG A 360 3.49 -21.46 0.35
C ARG A 360 2.27 -22.36 0.43
N SER A 361 1.09 -21.77 0.24
CA SER A 361 -0.17 -22.50 0.10
C SER A 361 -1.00 -21.85 -1.03
N ALA A 362 -1.69 -22.68 -1.77
CA ALA A 362 -2.60 -22.26 -2.85
C ALA A 362 -4.01 -22.10 -2.32
#